data_013740261cd7bd46782bb92b9efedd38
#
_entry.id   013740261cd7bd46782bb92b9efedd38
#
_cell.length_a   1.000
_cell.length_b   1.000
_cell.length_c   1.000
_cell.angle_alpha   90.00
_cell.angle_beta   90.00
_cell.angle_gamma   90.00
#
_symmetry.space_group_name_H-M   'P 1'
#
loop_
_entity.id
_entity.type
_entity.pdbx_description
1 polymer ?
#
loop_
_entity_poly.entity_id
_entity_poly.type
_entity_poly.pdbx_seq_one_letter_code
_entity_poly.pdbx_strand_id
1 'polypeptide(L)'
;MESVYASIKVNAPPERVFDLLADLSTRPAFTDHFMQELRVERIPTDGVGAAARLQTGPRRNRIWMETVIGAVDRPAKIEEQGHGGRSDRIPIFTTWELATVSGPRTEINVSFRTEPAGRLDRMKELGSRPWYRRRWSRALRRLKKIVETQAPPERIKIAGGDRVPIT
;
A
#
# COMPACT_ATOMS: atom_id res chain seq x y z
N MET A 1 -5.82 -6.94 14.56
CA MET A 1 -4.81 -7.99 14.23
C MET A 1 -3.43 -7.48 14.60
N GLU A 2 -2.59 -8.32 15.20
CA GLU A 2 -1.18 -7.96 15.40
C GLU A 2 -0.50 -7.58 14.08
N SER A 3 0.51 -6.73 14.16
CA SER A 3 1.23 -6.25 12.99
C SER A 3 1.80 -7.39 12.14
N VAL A 4 1.61 -7.26 10.84
CA VAL A 4 2.21 -8.12 9.82
C VAL A 4 3.41 -7.37 9.26
N TYR A 5 4.56 -8.02 9.23
CA TYR A 5 5.78 -7.46 8.69
C TYR A 5 6.23 -8.23 7.46
N ALA A 6 6.72 -7.50 6.47
CA ALA A 6 7.44 -8.07 5.34
C ALA A 6 8.56 -7.11 4.92
N SER A 7 9.67 -7.67 4.44
CA SER A 7 10.82 -6.88 3.99
C SER A 7 11.45 -7.45 2.74
N ILE A 8 12.14 -6.59 1.99
CA ILE A 8 12.92 -6.99 0.82
C ILE A 8 14.04 -5.97 0.55
N LYS A 9 15.14 -6.45 -0.01
CA LYS A 9 16.22 -5.59 -0.51
C LYS A 9 16.12 -5.46 -2.03
N VAL A 10 16.18 -4.23 -2.50
CA VAL A 10 16.09 -3.88 -3.92
C VAL A 10 17.33 -3.12 -4.38
N ASN A 11 17.68 -3.26 -5.64
CA ASN A 11 18.80 -2.58 -6.25
C ASN A 11 18.33 -1.29 -6.94
N ALA A 12 17.87 -0.35 -6.14
CA ALA A 12 17.40 0.97 -6.57
C ALA A 12 17.59 1.97 -5.43
N PRO A 13 17.78 3.27 -5.73
CA PRO A 13 17.92 4.32 -4.71
C PRO A 13 16.58 4.53 -3.97
N PRO A 14 16.61 4.94 -2.69
CA PRO A 14 15.43 5.08 -1.85
C PRO A 14 14.44 6.12 -2.40
N GLU A 15 14.89 7.18 -3.03
CA GLU A 15 14.04 8.23 -3.62
C GLU A 15 13.11 7.65 -4.69
N ARG A 16 13.65 6.80 -5.56
CA ARG A 16 12.87 6.16 -6.62
C ARG A 16 11.83 5.18 -6.05
N VAL A 17 12.20 4.42 -5.04
CA VAL A 17 11.28 3.50 -4.35
C VAL A 17 10.18 4.30 -3.65
N PHE A 18 10.56 5.39 -3.00
CA PHE A 18 9.64 6.28 -2.29
C PHE A 18 8.61 6.88 -3.25
N ASP A 19 9.05 7.48 -4.36
CA ASP A 19 8.16 8.11 -5.33
C ASP A 19 7.11 7.12 -5.89
N LEU A 20 7.52 5.87 -6.11
CA LEU A 20 6.62 4.82 -6.53
C LEU A 20 5.62 4.42 -5.43
N LEU A 21 6.06 4.33 -4.17
CA LEU A 21 5.20 3.97 -3.05
C LEU A 21 4.24 5.09 -2.66
N ALA A 22 4.67 6.35 -2.77
CA ALA A 22 3.88 7.52 -2.43
C ALA A 22 2.75 7.80 -3.43
N ASP A 23 2.84 7.31 -4.68
CA ASP A 23 1.78 7.44 -5.68
C ASP A 23 0.82 6.25 -5.59
N LEU A 24 -0.37 6.47 -5.02
CA LEU A 24 -1.39 5.43 -4.87
C LEU A 24 -1.91 4.88 -6.20
N SER A 25 -1.77 5.64 -7.31
CA SER A 25 -2.16 5.17 -8.64
C SER A 25 -1.31 4.01 -9.16
N THR A 26 -0.08 3.87 -8.65
CA THR A 26 0.83 2.77 -9.01
C THR A 26 0.62 1.52 -8.16
N ARG A 27 -0.12 1.62 -7.05
CA ARG A 27 -0.32 0.57 -6.08
C ARG A 27 -0.77 -0.77 -6.68
N PRO A 28 -1.70 -0.82 -7.64
CA PRO A 28 -2.16 -2.07 -8.25
C PRO A 28 -1.08 -2.83 -8.99
N ALA A 29 -0.07 -2.15 -9.54
CA ALA A 29 1.02 -2.80 -10.27
C ALA A 29 1.70 -3.91 -9.46
N PHE A 30 1.71 -3.80 -8.12
CA PHE A 30 2.32 -4.81 -7.26
C PHE A 30 1.35 -5.45 -6.24
N THR A 31 0.15 -4.87 -5.99
CA THR A 31 -0.79 -5.36 -4.96
C THR A 31 -2.09 -5.96 -5.50
N ASP A 32 -2.40 -5.90 -6.81
CA ASP A 32 -3.66 -6.34 -7.45
C ASP A 32 -4.11 -7.76 -7.06
N HIS A 33 -3.16 -8.63 -6.71
CA HIS A 33 -3.43 -10.02 -6.34
C HIS A 33 -4.09 -10.19 -4.96
N PHE A 34 -4.24 -9.10 -4.18
CA PHE A 34 -4.93 -9.11 -2.89
C PHE A 34 -5.60 -7.78 -2.50
N MET A 35 -5.23 -6.69 -3.16
CA MET A 35 -5.90 -5.40 -3.10
C MET A 35 -6.59 -5.20 -4.44
N GLN A 36 -7.90 -5.37 -4.46
CA GLN A 36 -8.71 -5.35 -5.67
C GLN A 36 -9.63 -4.13 -5.67
N GLU A 37 -10.22 -3.82 -6.83
CA GLU A 37 -11.15 -2.68 -6.99
C GLU A 37 -10.59 -1.36 -6.48
N LEU A 38 -9.26 -1.15 -6.60
CA LEU A 38 -8.61 0.06 -6.11
C LEU A 38 -9.07 1.26 -6.93
N ARG A 39 -9.61 2.26 -6.23
CA ARG A 39 -10.07 3.54 -6.78
C ARG A 39 -9.38 4.65 -6.02
N VAL A 40 -8.71 5.53 -6.75
CA VAL A 40 -8.16 6.76 -6.18
C VAL A 40 -9.30 7.74 -5.95
N GLU A 41 -9.43 8.28 -4.76
CA GLU A 41 -10.55 9.15 -4.36
C GLU A 41 -10.20 10.63 -4.38
N ARG A 42 -8.91 10.96 -4.43
CA ARG A 42 -8.42 12.35 -4.41
C ARG A 42 -7.33 12.59 -5.43
N ILE A 43 -7.26 13.80 -5.92
CA ILE A 43 -6.18 14.33 -6.75
C ILE A 43 -5.52 15.46 -5.96
N PRO A 44 -4.19 15.45 -5.73
CA PRO A 44 -3.20 14.55 -6.34
C PRO A 44 -3.27 13.12 -5.78
N THR A 45 -2.73 12.15 -6.54
CA THR A 45 -2.69 10.72 -6.20
C THR A 45 -1.51 10.35 -5.30
N ASP A 46 -0.64 11.31 -5.03
CA ASP A 46 0.60 11.18 -4.31
C ASP A 46 0.70 12.17 -3.14
N GLY A 47 1.59 11.85 -2.21
CA GLY A 47 1.86 12.68 -1.05
C GLY A 47 0.78 12.66 0.02
N VAL A 48 0.93 13.54 1.02
CA VAL A 48 0.01 13.64 2.17
C VAL A 48 -1.38 14.04 1.70
N GLY A 49 -2.39 13.30 2.16
CA GLY A 49 -3.80 13.50 1.79
C GLY A 49 -4.25 12.69 0.57
N ALA A 50 -3.34 12.07 -0.17
CA ALA A 50 -3.73 11.12 -1.22
C ALA A 50 -4.53 9.97 -0.60
N ALA A 51 -5.65 9.61 -1.21
CA ALA A 51 -6.58 8.62 -0.69
C ALA A 51 -7.02 7.62 -1.75
N ALA A 52 -7.18 6.37 -1.35
CA ALA A 52 -7.69 5.31 -2.20
C ALA A 52 -8.63 4.39 -1.42
N ARG A 53 -9.64 3.88 -2.12
CA ARG A 53 -10.56 2.87 -1.63
C ARG A 53 -10.33 1.56 -2.37
N LEU A 54 -10.34 0.44 -1.67
CA LEU A 54 -10.03 -0.86 -2.24
C LEU A 54 -10.69 -2.01 -1.47
N GLN A 55 -10.71 -3.19 -2.07
CA GLN A 55 -11.09 -4.43 -1.39
C GLN A 55 -9.86 -5.26 -1.04
N THR A 56 -9.80 -5.77 0.19
CA THR A 56 -8.74 -6.68 0.63
C THR A 56 -9.28 -7.78 1.54
N GLY A 57 -8.48 -8.81 1.75
CA GLY A 57 -8.81 -9.93 2.63
C GLY A 57 -8.95 -11.27 1.90
N PRO A 58 -8.97 -12.38 2.64
CA PRO A 58 -9.25 -13.71 2.12
C PRO A 58 -10.61 -13.76 1.41
N ARG A 59 -10.74 -14.60 0.37
CA ARG A 59 -11.94 -14.66 -0.49
C ARG A 59 -13.27 -14.74 0.27
N ARG A 60 -13.28 -15.43 1.43
CA ARG A 60 -14.49 -15.59 2.27
C ARG A 60 -14.70 -14.44 3.26
N ASN A 61 -13.71 -13.59 3.45
CA ASN A 61 -13.75 -12.48 4.41
C ASN A 61 -13.13 -11.22 3.78
N ARG A 62 -13.62 -10.86 2.60
CA ARG A 62 -13.19 -9.67 1.89
C ARG A 62 -13.86 -8.44 2.49
N ILE A 63 -13.09 -7.41 2.75
CA ILE A 63 -13.58 -6.15 3.30
C ILE A 63 -13.22 -4.99 2.36
N TRP A 64 -14.07 -3.99 2.33
CA TRP A 64 -13.70 -2.68 1.83
C TRP A 64 -12.82 -1.98 2.85
N MET A 65 -11.81 -1.27 2.38
CA MET A 65 -10.99 -0.38 3.19
C MET A 65 -10.68 0.88 2.41
N GLU A 66 -10.54 1.96 3.15
CA GLU A 66 -9.96 3.22 2.70
C GLU A 66 -8.53 3.31 3.24
N THR A 67 -7.65 3.93 2.49
CA THR A 67 -6.31 4.30 2.94
C THR A 67 -6.02 5.73 2.54
N VAL A 68 -5.40 6.48 3.44
CA VAL A 68 -4.98 7.87 3.23
C VAL A 68 -3.52 7.99 3.65
N ILE A 69 -2.69 8.62 2.85
CA ILE A 69 -1.33 8.96 3.24
C ILE A 69 -1.41 10.10 4.26
N GLY A 70 -1.13 9.78 5.53
CA GLY A 70 -1.24 10.72 6.65
C GLY A 70 0.06 11.49 6.90
N ALA A 71 1.20 10.86 6.70
CA ALA A 71 2.51 11.47 6.88
C ALA A 71 3.56 10.88 5.94
N VAL A 72 4.52 11.69 5.56
CA VAL A 72 5.68 11.29 4.77
C VAL A 72 6.95 11.92 5.31
N ASP A 73 8.02 11.15 5.35
CA ASP A 73 9.39 11.60 5.60
C ASP A 73 10.25 11.09 4.44
N ARG A 74 10.46 11.94 3.45
CA ARG A 74 11.14 11.58 2.22
C ARG A 74 12.67 11.56 2.38
N PRO A 75 13.34 10.50 1.91
CA PRO A 75 12.82 9.31 1.23
C PRO A 75 12.63 8.12 2.16
N ALA A 76 12.56 8.31 3.48
CA ALA A 76 12.72 7.26 4.48
C ALA A 76 11.40 6.59 4.91
N LYS A 77 10.27 7.32 4.93
CA LYS A 77 9.05 6.80 5.56
C LYS A 77 7.76 7.30 4.92
N ILE A 78 6.76 6.43 4.84
CA ILE A 78 5.38 6.76 4.47
C ILE A 78 4.44 6.10 5.49
N GLU A 79 3.54 6.87 6.06
CA GLU A 79 2.51 6.40 6.97
C GLU A 79 1.13 6.56 6.34
N GLU A 80 0.43 5.45 6.24
CA GLU A 80 -0.94 5.39 5.74
C GLU A 80 -1.87 4.99 6.88
N GLN A 81 -3.00 5.64 6.96
CA GLN A 81 -4.06 5.34 7.89
C GLN A 81 -5.40 5.27 7.16
N GLY A 82 -6.32 4.50 7.68
CA GLY A 82 -7.63 4.38 7.09
C GLY A 82 -8.54 3.51 7.92
N HIS A 83 -9.67 3.19 7.34
CA HIS A 83 -10.71 2.41 8.00
C HIS A 83 -11.22 1.33 7.05
N GLY A 84 -11.76 0.27 7.61
CA GLY A 84 -12.33 -0.79 6.80
C GLY A 84 -13.34 -1.65 7.55
N GLY A 85 -13.84 -2.67 6.83
CA GLY A 85 -14.86 -3.56 7.34
C GLY A 85 -16.26 -3.00 7.25
N ARG A 86 -17.21 -3.63 7.96
CA ARG A 86 -18.60 -3.18 7.96
C ARG A 86 -18.71 -1.85 8.71
N SER A 87 -19.26 -0.84 8.03
CA SER A 87 -19.41 0.53 8.56
C SER A 87 -18.07 1.20 8.93
N ASP A 88 -16.99 0.86 8.22
CA ASP A 88 -15.67 1.48 8.32
C ASP A 88 -15.11 1.60 9.77
N ARG A 89 -15.48 0.62 10.64
CA ARG A 89 -15.19 0.68 12.08
C ARG A 89 -13.85 0.07 12.49
N ILE A 90 -13.10 -0.51 11.54
CA ILE A 90 -11.82 -1.16 11.82
C ILE A 90 -10.71 -0.21 11.38
N PRO A 91 -10.00 0.47 12.30
CA PRO A 91 -8.82 1.24 11.95
C PRO A 91 -7.75 0.35 11.32
N ILE A 92 -7.11 0.87 10.26
CA ILE A 92 -6.10 0.16 9.48
C ILE A 92 -4.90 1.10 9.32
N PHE A 93 -3.71 0.54 9.52
CA PHE A 93 -2.45 1.28 9.41
C PHE A 93 -1.48 0.50 8.55
N THR A 94 -0.82 1.22 7.64
CA THR A 94 0.29 0.71 6.84
C THR A 94 1.46 1.67 6.98
N THR A 95 2.63 1.15 7.33
CA THR A 95 3.85 1.95 7.38
C THR A 95 4.88 1.33 6.45
N TRP A 96 5.50 2.19 5.65
CA TRP A 96 6.62 1.86 4.80
C TRP A 96 7.85 2.53 5.34
N GLU A 97 8.92 1.78 5.52
CA GLU A 97 10.22 2.28 5.95
C GLU A 97 11.27 1.88 4.92
N LEU A 98 12.07 2.85 4.51
CA LEU A 98 13.12 2.69 3.50
C LEU A 98 14.47 3.01 4.13
N ALA A 99 15.39 2.06 4.10
CA ALA A 99 16.73 2.24 4.61
C ALA A 99 17.77 1.97 3.52
N THR A 100 18.72 2.87 3.37
CA THR A 100 19.88 2.64 2.50
C THR A 100 20.78 1.58 3.14
N VAL A 101 21.09 0.51 2.40
CA VAL A 101 21.95 -0.57 2.91
C VAL A 101 23.41 -0.36 2.50
N SER A 102 23.66 -0.20 1.20
CA SER A 102 24.98 0.10 0.63
C SER A 102 24.85 0.51 -0.83
N GLY A 103 25.50 1.58 -1.24
CA GLY A 103 25.40 2.10 -2.61
C GLY A 103 23.93 2.39 -2.98
N PRO A 104 23.49 2.06 -4.19
CA PRO A 104 22.10 2.33 -4.64
C PRO A 104 21.11 1.26 -4.15
N ARG A 105 21.35 0.60 -3.04
CA ARG A 105 20.49 -0.47 -2.52
C ARG A 105 19.62 0.02 -1.38
N THR A 106 18.34 -0.28 -1.46
CA THR A 106 17.35 0.06 -0.44
C THR A 106 16.75 -1.19 0.18
N GLU A 107 16.64 -1.22 1.49
CA GLU A 107 15.80 -2.16 2.22
C GLU A 107 14.42 -1.54 2.43
N ILE A 108 13.39 -2.25 1.99
CA ILE A 108 12.00 -1.85 2.11
C ILE A 108 11.36 -2.70 3.19
N ASN A 109 10.86 -2.06 4.24
CA ASN A 109 10.08 -2.70 5.29
C ASN A 109 8.64 -2.20 5.20
N VAL A 110 7.68 -3.11 5.21
CA VAL A 110 6.26 -2.78 5.32
C VAL A 110 5.68 -3.41 6.57
N SER A 111 4.96 -2.62 7.35
CA SER A 111 4.12 -3.08 8.44
C SER A 111 2.66 -2.79 8.14
N PHE A 112 1.79 -3.76 8.38
CA PHE A 112 0.35 -3.66 8.19
C PHE A 112 -0.37 -4.17 9.43
N ARG A 113 -1.26 -3.37 10.00
CA ARG A 113 -2.05 -3.75 11.17
C ARG A 113 -3.48 -3.28 11.06
N THR A 114 -4.36 -3.97 11.77
CA THR A 114 -5.77 -3.61 11.94
C THR A 114 -6.10 -3.61 13.43
N GLU A 115 -6.98 -2.71 13.84
CA GLU A 115 -7.44 -2.59 15.22
C GLU A 115 -8.93 -2.94 15.32
N PRO A 116 -9.28 -4.24 15.41
CA PRO A 116 -10.68 -4.66 15.47
C PRO A 116 -11.36 -4.17 16.77
N ALA A 117 -12.48 -3.48 16.63
CA ALA A 117 -13.19 -2.88 17.75
C ALA A 117 -13.94 -3.92 18.61
N GLY A 118 -14.31 -5.07 18.06
CA GLY A 118 -15.16 -6.06 18.73
C GLY A 118 -14.61 -7.49 18.72
N ARG A 119 -15.16 -8.34 19.61
CA ARG A 119 -14.80 -9.76 19.70
C ARG A 119 -15.05 -10.51 18.39
N LEU A 120 -16.16 -10.21 17.70
CA LEU A 120 -16.51 -10.83 16.42
C LEU A 120 -15.52 -10.44 15.31
N ASP A 121 -15.04 -9.20 15.30
CA ASP A 121 -14.06 -8.75 14.32
C ASP A 121 -12.71 -9.40 14.58
N ARG A 122 -12.31 -9.56 15.86
CA ARG A 122 -11.11 -10.32 16.24
C ARG A 122 -11.17 -11.77 15.80
N MET A 123 -12.32 -12.43 15.97
CA MET A 123 -12.52 -13.82 15.51
C MET A 123 -12.40 -13.94 13.98
N LYS A 124 -12.96 -12.99 13.23
CA LYS A 124 -12.85 -12.96 11.76
C LYS A 124 -11.42 -12.74 11.27
N GLU A 125 -10.62 -12.03 12.05
CA GLU A 125 -9.21 -11.79 11.77
C GLU A 125 -8.30 -12.97 12.19
N LEU A 126 -8.83 -13.89 12.99
CA LEU A 126 -8.05 -15.06 13.42
C LEU A 126 -7.61 -15.87 12.19
N GLY A 127 -6.31 -16.09 12.06
CA GLY A 127 -5.74 -16.79 10.90
C GLY A 127 -5.51 -15.92 9.65
N SER A 128 -5.96 -14.67 9.61
CA SER A 128 -5.70 -13.80 8.45
C SER A 128 -4.24 -13.29 8.38
N ARG A 129 -3.55 -13.21 9.51
CA ARG A 129 -2.16 -12.75 9.61
C ARG A 129 -1.18 -13.49 8.68
N PRO A 130 -1.11 -14.84 8.65
CA PRO A 130 -0.23 -15.54 7.72
C PRO A 130 -0.62 -15.33 6.26
N TRP A 131 -1.91 -15.13 5.98
CA TRP A 131 -2.38 -14.80 4.64
C TRP A 131 -1.85 -13.42 4.20
N TYR A 132 -2.02 -12.36 5.02
CA TYR A 132 -1.49 -11.03 4.73
C TYR A 132 0.03 -11.04 4.59
N ARG A 133 0.75 -11.73 5.48
CA ARG A 133 2.21 -11.85 5.41
C ARG A 133 2.67 -12.42 4.06
N ARG A 134 2.03 -13.49 3.59
CA ARG A 134 2.34 -14.09 2.27
C ARG A 134 2.03 -13.12 1.13
N ARG A 135 0.94 -12.37 1.22
CA ARG A 135 0.52 -11.42 0.19
C ARG A 135 1.45 -10.21 0.13
N TRP A 136 1.79 -9.63 1.26
CA TRP A 136 2.78 -8.55 1.33
C TRP A 136 4.16 -8.98 0.83
N SER A 137 4.64 -10.17 1.20
CA SER A 137 5.90 -10.70 0.68
C SER A 137 5.87 -10.90 -0.84
N ARG A 138 4.72 -11.29 -1.42
CA ARG A 138 4.55 -11.37 -2.87
C ARG A 138 4.51 -9.98 -3.51
N ALA A 139 3.84 -9.03 -2.91
CA ALA A 139 3.78 -7.64 -3.36
C ALA A 139 5.18 -7.03 -3.43
N LEU A 140 5.97 -7.21 -2.37
CA LEU A 140 7.36 -6.71 -2.34
C LEU A 140 8.23 -7.36 -3.45
N ARG A 141 8.06 -8.64 -3.76
CA ARG A 141 8.78 -9.26 -4.89
C ARG A 141 8.38 -8.66 -6.24
N ARG A 142 7.11 -8.30 -6.44
CA ARG A 142 6.64 -7.61 -7.65
C ARG A 142 7.17 -6.18 -7.71
N LEU A 143 7.10 -5.45 -6.59
CA LEU A 143 7.67 -4.13 -6.44
C LEU A 143 9.16 -4.11 -6.80
N LYS A 144 9.93 -5.09 -6.28
CA LYS A 144 11.34 -5.27 -6.62
C LYS A 144 11.57 -5.33 -8.12
N LYS A 145 10.79 -6.15 -8.83
CA LYS A 145 10.90 -6.25 -10.30
C LYS A 145 10.66 -4.90 -10.98
N ILE A 146 9.64 -4.16 -10.56
CA ILE A 146 9.30 -2.85 -11.12
C ILE A 146 10.44 -1.85 -10.93
N VAL A 147 10.96 -1.73 -9.71
CA VAL A 147 12.00 -0.73 -9.42
C VAL A 147 13.35 -1.08 -10.03
N GLU A 148 13.67 -2.36 -10.19
CA GLU A 148 14.95 -2.81 -10.76
C GLU A 148 14.95 -2.80 -12.30
N THR A 149 13.81 -3.00 -12.96
CA THR A 149 13.73 -2.98 -14.45
C THR A 149 13.65 -1.59 -15.04
N GLN A 150 13.52 -0.54 -14.23
CA GLN A 150 13.35 0.86 -14.66
C GLN A 150 12.15 1.10 -15.60
N ALA A 151 11.30 0.12 -15.80
CA ALA A 151 10.05 0.31 -16.54
C ALA A 151 9.08 1.19 -15.76
N PRO A 152 8.36 2.12 -16.40
CA PRO A 152 7.31 2.86 -15.73
C PRO A 152 6.24 1.87 -15.24
N PRO A 153 5.78 1.97 -13.99
CA PRO A 153 4.72 1.13 -13.47
C PRO A 153 3.42 1.40 -14.22
N GLU A 154 2.63 0.36 -14.43
CA GLU A 154 1.26 0.53 -14.91
C GLU A 154 0.45 1.33 -13.88
N ARG A 155 -0.13 2.43 -14.30
CA ARG A 155 -0.95 3.31 -13.46
C ARG A 155 -2.43 3.06 -13.72
N ILE A 156 -3.26 3.29 -12.71
CA ILE A 156 -4.71 3.31 -12.90
C ILE A 156 -5.05 4.49 -13.81
N LYS A 157 -5.89 4.23 -14.80
CA LYS A 157 -6.51 5.31 -15.58
C LYS A 157 -7.56 5.99 -14.70
N ILE A 158 -7.32 7.25 -14.34
CA ILE A 158 -8.29 8.06 -13.61
C ILE A 158 -9.26 8.63 -14.64
N ALA A 159 -10.54 8.33 -14.50
CA ALA A 159 -11.57 8.89 -15.35
C ALA A 159 -11.55 10.43 -15.20
N GLY A 160 -11.20 11.15 -16.27
CA GLY A 160 -11.04 12.61 -16.28
C GLY A 160 -9.63 13.14 -16.05
N GLY A 161 -8.61 12.26 -15.87
CA GLY A 161 -7.22 12.67 -15.61
C GLY A 161 -6.43 13.22 -16.80
N ASP A 162 -6.93 13.11 -18.01
CA ASP A 162 -6.27 13.60 -19.23
C ASP A 162 -6.76 14.99 -19.68
N ARG A 163 -7.28 15.80 -18.78
CA ARG A 163 -7.51 17.21 -19.12
C ARG A 163 -6.18 17.95 -19.06
N VAL A 164 -5.53 18.06 -20.22
CA VAL A 164 -4.46 19.04 -20.47
C VAL A 164 -4.97 20.40 -19.97
N PRO A 165 -4.21 21.13 -19.14
CA PRO A 165 -4.59 22.48 -18.77
C PRO A 165 -4.71 23.29 -20.06
N ILE A 166 -5.88 23.85 -20.28
CA ILE A 166 -6.10 24.83 -21.35
C ILE A 166 -5.30 26.06 -20.93
N THR A 167 -4.21 26.33 -21.66
CA THR A 167 -3.45 27.58 -21.60
C THR A 167 -4.31 28.77 -21.95
#